data_48ef71d79d3642c84cf39dc454aace1f
#
_entry.id   48ef71d79d3642c84cf39dc454aace1f
#
_cell.length_a   1.000
_cell.length_b   1.000
_cell.length_c   1.000
_cell.angle_alpha   90.00
_cell.angle_beta   90.00
_cell.angle_gamma   90.00
#
_symmetry.space_group_name_H-M   'P 1'
#
loop_
_entity.id
_entity.type
_entity.pdbx_description
1 polymer ?
#
loop_
_entity_poly.entity_id
_entity_poly.type
_entity_poly.pdbx_seq_one_letter_code
_entity_poly.pdbx_strand_id
1 'polypeptide(L)'
;MISRIFGNASRWIFFGALFYAPWAYGGTTSESIQVTNWVLLAALVLWLIELLISRRKPRVPRLLFFLTAALICIGGWMVFNAKSVYDTDFSVFVPLHNFALHVAGSVDYPISAAWMIRAALLLGIVLFVADLSQSKRWLLRLWYVIGLVGGSIALLGLLQKATGTLMIFWLPPPPYPVRVTTFFASYYYHGNAGAFLNLVWPLSAGLVIRAFASASHPWMRATWTSVFLITIAAVLANTSRMAQLIALLLLIAICVQFGPLLLRKLTSGKSVALAGALAIGLALIAFAQAVHLEQPLKRWQTEAQRISTDARWHAFRVAMGAVPHARLCGFGPGTFRVVFPTYNIQSANQAPGTWRFLHDDYLQTLLEWGWIGGILWALLFFGGIIVGIRSYKKHARPEWAPRRRVLQPLVMIALVGVAVHALVDFPLQIESIQLYVATYLGLCWGSMLWKEHGLRTSENALRSTSWHSATSAAH
;
A
#
# COMPACT_ATOMS: atom_id res chain seq x y z
N MET A 1 -4.99 -29.55 -15.76
CA MET A 1 -3.70 -28.96 -16.21
C MET A 1 -3.89 -27.51 -16.63
N ILE A 2 -4.78 -27.21 -17.55
CA ILE A 2 -5.02 -25.87 -18.13
C ILE A 2 -5.34 -24.81 -17.07
N SER A 3 -6.26 -25.05 -16.12
CA SER A 3 -6.59 -24.08 -15.06
C SER A 3 -5.39 -23.67 -14.19
N ARG A 4 -4.45 -24.60 -13.94
CA ARG A 4 -3.22 -24.29 -13.21
C ARG A 4 -2.28 -23.36 -13.99
N ILE A 5 -2.25 -23.46 -15.31
CA ILE A 5 -1.45 -22.58 -16.18
C ILE A 5 -1.99 -21.16 -16.06
N PHE A 6 -3.29 -20.95 -16.27
CA PHE A 6 -3.92 -19.63 -16.14
C PHE A 6 -3.75 -19.03 -14.73
N GLY A 7 -3.97 -19.83 -13.67
CA GLY A 7 -3.79 -19.36 -12.31
C GLY A 7 -2.32 -19.01 -11.96
N ASN A 8 -1.34 -19.74 -12.51
CA ASN A 8 0.07 -19.39 -12.32
C ASN A 8 0.44 -18.13 -13.11
N ALA A 9 0.00 -18.02 -14.37
CA ALA A 9 0.23 -16.86 -15.22
C ALA A 9 -0.34 -15.59 -14.57
N SER A 10 -1.59 -15.63 -14.11
CA SER A 10 -2.24 -14.52 -13.39
C SER A 10 -1.39 -14.00 -12.22
N ARG A 11 -0.86 -14.91 -11.40
CA ARG A 11 -0.06 -14.53 -10.22
C ARG A 11 1.30 -13.95 -10.61
N TRP A 12 1.95 -14.48 -11.64
CA TRP A 12 3.23 -13.94 -12.11
C TRP A 12 3.07 -12.58 -12.79
N ILE A 13 2.00 -12.38 -13.57
CA ILE A 13 1.66 -11.08 -14.18
C ILE A 13 1.38 -10.04 -13.09
N PHE A 14 0.63 -10.41 -12.05
CA PHE A 14 0.43 -9.55 -10.89
C PHE A 14 1.75 -9.19 -10.17
N PHE A 15 2.67 -10.14 -10.02
CA PHE A 15 4.01 -9.85 -9.47
C PHE A 15 4.81 -8.92 -10.39
N GLY A 16 4.64 -9.05 -11.70
CA GLY A 16 5.16 -8.10 -12.69
C GLY A 16 4.62 -6.68 -12.49
N ALA A 17 3.32 -6.54 -12.21
CA ALA A 17 2.71 -5.23 -11.89
C ALA A 17 3.28 -4.63 -10.60
N LEU A 18 3.47 -5.43 -9.53
CA LEU A 18 4.10 -5.00 -8.29
C LEU A 18 5.54 -4.52 -8.49
N PHE A 19 6.27 -5.10 -9.46
CA PHE A 19 7.60 -4.63 -9.83
C PHE A 19 7.51 -3.37 -10.69
N TYR A 20 6.71 -3.39 -11.75
CA TYR A 20 6.64 -2.33 -12.74
C TYR A 20 6.17 -1.00 -12.15
N ALA A 21 5.07 -0.99 -11.40
CA ALA A 21 4.45 0.26 -10.94
C ALA A 21 5.41 1.17 -10.12
N PRO A 22 6.18 0.69 -9.13
CA PRO A 22 7.17 1.52 -8.46
C PRO A 22 8.33 1.95 -9.35
N TRP A 23 8.80 1.09 -10.28
CA TRP A 23 9.90 1.41 -11.18
C TRP A 23 9.52 2.41 -12.26
N ALA A 24 8.29 2.35 -12.77
CA ALA A 24 7.76 3.25 -13.80
C ALA A 24 7.34 4.59 -13.19
N TYR A 25 8.31 5.40 -12.78
CA TYR A 25 8.12 6.73 -12.18
C TYR A 25 7.14 6.73 -10.98
N GLY A 26 7.14 5.64 -10.21
CA GLY A 26 6.24 5.48 -9.06
C GLY A 26 4.76 5.33 -9.43
N GLY A 27 4.43 5.07 -10.70
CA GLY A 27 3.04 5.04 -11.17
C GLY A 27 2.39 6.43 -11.16
N THR A 28 3.13 7.47 -11.55
CA THR A 28 2.66 8.87 -11.53
C THR A 28 2.46 9.48 -12.92
N THR A 29 3.04 8.89 -13.97
CA THR A 29 2.82 9.32 -15.36
C THR A 29 1.61 8.62 -15.95
N SER A 30 0.93 9.25 -16.92
CA SER A 30 -0.23 8.68 -17.60
C SER A 30 0.08 7.35 -18.26
N GLU A 31 1.24 7.24 -18.91
CA GLU A 31 1.68 6.00 -19.56
C GLU A 31 1.91 4.88 -18.52
N SER A 32 2.60 5.18 -17.42
CA SER A 32 2.85 4.15 -16.39
C SER A 32 1.57 3.66 -15.74
N ILE A 33 0.61 4.56 -15.50
CA ILE A 33 -0.73 4.24 -15.00
C ILE A 33 -1.47 3.33 -16.00
N GLN A 34 -1.47 3.71 -17.28
CA GLN A 34 -2.15 2.95 -18.33
C GLN A 34 -1.58 1.54 -18.47
N VAL A 35 -0.24 1.40 -18.52
CA VAL A 35 0.42 0.09 -18.61
C VAL A 35 0.11 -0.76 -17.37
N THR A 36 0.18 -0.17 -16.16
CA THR A 36 -0.18 -0.88 -14.93
C THR A 36 -1.62 -1.38 -14.98
N ASN A 37 -2.57 -0.53 -15.41
CA ASN A 37 -3.98 -0.91 -15.55
C ASN A 37 -4.16 -2.10 -16.51
N TRP A 38 -3.48 -2.11 -17.67
CA TRP A 38 -3.55 -3.24 -18.60
C TRP A 38 -2.96 -4.52 -18.02
N VAL A 39 -1.84 -4.44 -17.30
CA VAL A 39 -1.22 -5.59 -16.64
C VAL A 39 -2.12 -6.15 -15.54
N LEU A 40 -2.75 -5.26 -14.74
CA LEU A 40 -3.71 -5.67 -13.71
C LEU A 40 -4.96 -6.30 -14.32
N LEU A 41 -5.49 -5.73 -15.40
CA LEU A 41 -6.62 -6.29 -16.14
C LEU A 41 -6.29 -7.70 -16.64
N ALA A 42 -5.14 -7.89 -17.28
CA ALA A 42 -4.70 -9.20 -17.75
C ALA A 42 -4.58 -10.20 -16.59
N ALA A 43 -4.02 -9.81 -15.45
CA ALA A 43 -3.93 -10.67 -14.28
C ALA A 43 -5.32 -11.08 -13.77
N LEU A 44 -6.27 -10.14 -13.67
CA LEU A 44 -7.63 -10.41 -13.20
C LEU A 44 -8.43 -11.29 -14.19
N VAL A 45 -8.32 -11.03 -15.49
CA VAL A 45 -8.97 -11.84 -16.53
C VAL A 45 -8.47 -13.29 -16.48
N LEU A 46 -7.17 -13.51 -16.39
CA LEU A 46 -6.60 -14.86 -16.27
C LEU A 46 -7.02 -15.55 -14.96
N TRP A 47 -7.17 -14.82 -13.87
CA TRP A 47 -7.72 -15.35 -12.63
C TRP A 47 -9.18 -15.75 -12.76
N LEU A 48 -10.02 -14.92 -13.41
CA LEU A 48 -11.41 -15.25 -13.69
C LEU A 48 -11.52 -16.49 -14.58
N ILE A 49 -10.70 -16.60 -15.62
CA ILE A 49 -10.63 -17.79 -16.49
C ILE A 49 -10.24 -19.03 -15.66
N GLU A 50 -9.25 -18.92 -14.75
CA GLU A 50 -8.88 -20.01 -13.84
C GLU A 50 -10.05 -20.44 -12.96
N LEU A 51 -10.82 -19.49 -12.40
CA LEU A 51 -11.98 -19.78 -11.57
C LEU A 51 -13.09 -20.48 -12.39
N LEU A 52 -13.36 -20.01 -13.61
CA LEU A 52 -14.37 -20.59 -14.50
C LEU A 52 -14.00 -22.02 -14.92
N ILE A 53 -12.78 -22.25 -15.41
CA ILE A 53 -12.32 -23.57 -15.85
C ILE A 53 -12.28 -24.57 -14.68
N SER A 54 -11.85 -24.11 -13.50
CA SER A 54 -11.77 -24.97 -12.31
C SER A 54 -13.12 -25.13 -11.60
N ARG A 55 -14.16 -24.42 -12.03
CA ARG A 55 -15.49 -24.36 -11.41
C ARG A 55 -15.43 -24.09 -9.90
N ARG A 56 -14.40 -23.35 -9.43
CA ARG A 56 -14.25 -22.99 -8.04
C ARG A 56 -14.70 -21.55 -7.77
N LYS A 57 -15.28 -21.33 -6.60
CA LYS A 57 -15.56 -19.98 -6.12
C LYS A 57 -14.30 -19.34 -5.55
N PRO A 58 -14.11 -18.01 -5.71
CA PRO A 58 -13.01 -17.32 -5.07
C PRO A 58 -13.16 -17.39 -3.53
N ARG A 59 -12.04 -17.56 -2.84
CA ARG A 59 -12.00 -17.64 -1.37
C ARG A 59 -11.84 -16.24 -0.79
N VAL A 60 -12.95 -15.50 -0.81
CA VAL A 60 -13.01 -14.12 -0.31
C VAL A 60 -14.13 -13.99 0.74
N PRO A 61 -13.97 -13.16 1.78
CA PRO A 61 -15.04 -12.87 2.73
C PRO A 61 -16.22 -12.19 2.01
N ARG A 62 -17.45 -12.58 2.36
CA ARG A 62 -18.66 -12.00 1.75
C ARG A 62 -18.73 -10.48 1.91
N LEU A 63 -18.40 -9.97 3.12
CA LEU A 63 -18.42 -8.53 3.37
C LEU A 63 -17.44 -7.77 2.45
N LEU A 64 -16.24 -8.31 2.22
CA LEU A 64 -15.29 -7.71 1.28
C LEU A 64 -15.89 -7.63 -0.14
N PHE A 65 -16.53 -8.70 -0.59
CA PHE A 65 -17.16 -8.73 -1.91
C PHE A 65 -18.26 -7.65 -2.04
N PHE A 66 -19.12 -7.51 -1.02
CA PHE A 66 -20.18 -6.50 -1.03
C PHE A 66 -19.63 -5.06 -0.96
N LEU A 67 -18.59 -4.80 -0.16
CA LEU A 67 -17.96 -3.48 -0.10
C LEU A 67 -17.32 -3.09 -1.43
N THR A 68 -16.60 -4.01 -2.07
CA THR A 68 -15.99 -3.76 -3.39
C THR A 68 -17.06 -3.56 -4.47
N ALA A 69 -18.12 -4.35 -4.46
CA ALA A 69 -19.24 -4.19 -5.39
C ALA A 69 -19.94 -2.84 -5.19
N ALA A 70 -20.23 -2.45 -3.95
CA ALA A 70 -20.87 -1.17 -3.64
C ALA A 70 -20.05 0.03 -4.12
N LEU A 71 -18.72 0.02 -3.90
CA LEU A 71 -17.83 1.07 -4.39
C LEU A 71 -17.81 1.15 -5.92
N ILE A 72 -17.77 0.00 -6.60
CA ILE A 72 -17.83 -0.06 -8.07
C ILE A 72 -19.18 0.46 -8.58
N CYS A 73 -20.30 0.09 -7.93
CA CYS A 73 -21.62 0.53 -8.34
C CYS A 73 -21.80 2.06 -8.15
N ILE A 74 -21.39 2.61 -7.01
CA ILE A 74 -21.53 4.04 -6.74
C ILE A 74 -20.64 4.86 -7.66
N GLY A 75 -19.35 4.54 -7.76
CA GLY A 75 -18.43 5.26 -8.63
C GLY A 75 -18.78 5.06 -10.11
N GLY A 76 -19.20 3.86 -10.52
CA GLY A 76 -19.70 3.58 -11.86
C GLY A 76 -20.95 4.38 -12.19
N TRP A 77 -21.88 4.50 -11.25
CA TRP A 77 -23.05 5.38 -11.39
C TRP A 77 -22.64 6.84 -11.58
N MET A 78 -21.68 7.34 -10.79
CA MET A 78 -21.18 8.72 -10.91
C MET A 78 -20.60 9.00 -12.30
N VAL A 79 -19.90 8.03 -12.89
CA VAL A 79 -19.38 8.12 -14.26
C VAL A 79 -20.50 8.04 -15.29
N PHE A 80 -21.41 7.07 -15.14
CA PHE A 80 -22.53 6.88 -16.09
C PHE A 80 -23.45 8.09 -16.16
N ASN A 81 -23.73 8.74 -15.01
CA ASN A 81 -24.58 9.93 -14.89
C ASN A 81 -23.76 11.23 -14.81
N ALA A 82 -22.57 11.27 -15.44
CA ALA A 82 -21.75 12.49 -15.43
C ALA A 82 -22.49 13.68 -16.01
N LYS A 83 -22.29 14.86 -15.40
CA LYS A 83 -23.04 16.10 -15.71
C LYS A 83 -22.34 16.93 -16.76
N SER A 84 -21.03 16.85 -16.84
CA SER A 84 -20.22 17.70 -17.70
C SER A 84 -18.87 17.06 -18.05
N VAL A 85 -18.17 17.71 -18.95
CA VAL A 85 -16.75 17.51 -19.25
C VAL A 85 -16.04 18.84 -18.98
N TYR A 86 -14.93 18.80 -18.26
CA TYR A 86 -14.09 19.99 -18.05
C TYR A 86 -13.24 20.25 -19.29
N ASP A 87 -13.47 21.40 -19.95
CA ASP A 87 -12.65 21.89 -21.03
C ASP A 87 -11.46 22.64 -20.45
N THR A 88 -10.25 22.12 -20.71
CA THR A 88 -9.00 22.69 -20.18
C THR A 88 -8.59 23.96 -20.87
N ASP A 89 -8.97 24.15 -22.14
CA ASP A 89 -8.56 25.29 -22.94
C ASP A 89 -9.33 26.56 -22.55
N PHE A 90 -10.62 26.38 -22.27
CA PHE A 90 -11.49 27.47 -21.84
C PHE A 90 -11.71 27.51 -20.31
N SER A 91 -11.20 26.53 -19.55
CA SER A 91 -11.37 26.41 -18.10
C SER A 91 -12.84 26.43 -17.66
N VAL A 92 -13.73 25.83 -18.45
CA VAL A 92 -15.17 25.76 -18.18
C VAL A 92 -15.69 24.32 -18.17
N PHE A 93 -16.81 24.11 -17.48
CA PHE A 93 -17.53 22.84 -17.52
C PHE A 93 -18.57 22.87 -18.65
N VAL A 94 -18.36 22.04 -19.68
CA VAL A 94 -19.30 21.86 -20.79
C VAL A 94 -20.36 20.84 -20.38
N PRO A 95 -21.65 21.18 -20.32
CA PRO A 95 -22.70 20.27 -19.93
C PRO A 95 -22.82 19.05 -20.86
N LEU A 96 -23.08 17.89 -20.26
CA LEU A 96 -23.43 16.68 -20.99
C LEU A 96 -24.91 16.39 -20.88
N HIS A 97 -25.46 15.73 -21.90
CA HIS A 97 -26.78 15.13 -21.79
C HIS A 97 -26.70 13.91 -20.86
N ASN A 98 -27.16 14.06 -19.63
CA ASN A 98 -27.06 13.02 -18.61
C ASN A 98 -28.36 12.21 -18.47
N PHE A 99 -28.25 10.99 -17.96
CA PHE A 99 -29.36 10.05 -17.85
C PHE A 99 -30.41 10.50 -16.80
N ALA A 100 -29.98 11.03 -15.65
CA ALA A 100 -30.86 11.47 -14.59
C ALA A 100 -30.45 12.85 -14.06
N LEU A 101 -31.23 13.88 -14.41
CA LEU A 101 -30.92 15.30 -14.11
C LEU A 101 -30.81 15.61 -12.61
N HIS A 102 -31.68 15.04 -11.80
CA HIS A 102 -31.79 15.36 -10.37
C HIS A 102 -30.98 14.42 -9.48
N VAL A 103 -30.35 13.40 -10.05
CA VAL A 103 -29.51 12.42 -9.32
C VAL A 103 -28.04 12.80 -9.44
N ALA A 104 -27.27 12.49 -8.41
CA ALA A 104 -25.83 12.75 -8.38
C ALA A 104 -25.11 12.12 -9.59
N GLY A 105 -24.12 12.81 -10.11
CA GLY A 105 -23.23 12.38 -11.19
C GLY A 105 -21.93 13.16 -11.12
N SER A 106 -20.88 12.64 -11.75
CA SER A 106 -19.59 13.31 -11.77
C SER A 106 -19.65 14.66 -12.49
N VAL A 107 -18.87 15.62 -12.02
CA VAL A 107 -18.67 16.92 -12.69
C VAL A 107 -17.74 16.83 -13.89
N ASP A 108 -16.97 15.74 -14.01
CA ASP A 108 -16.08 15.52 -15.16
C ASP A 108 -16.07 14.04 -15.56
N TYR A 109 -16.59 13.73 -16.75
CA TYR A 109 -16.67 12.37 -17.26
C TYR A 109 -15.29 11.74 -17.51
N PRO A 110 -14.36 12.33 -18.30
CA PRO A 110 -13.08 11.68 -18.64
C PRO A 110 -12.22 11.36 -17.43
N ILE A 111 -12.12 12.31 -16.50
CA ILE A 111 -11.34 12.13 -15.27
C ILE A 111 -11.93 11.00 -14.44
N SER A 112 -13.25 11.06 -14.18
CA SER A 112 -13.90 10.05 -13.35
C SER A 112 -13.91 8.66 -13.97
N ALA A 113 -14.05 8.54 -15.29
CA ALA A 113 -13.95 7.28 -15.99
C ALA A 113 -12.55 6.65 -15.83
N ALA A 114 -11.48 7.43 -16.03
CA ALA A 114 -10.11 6.98 -15.85
C ALA A 114 -9.83 6.51 -14.40
N TRP A 115 -10.29 7.29 -13.42
CA TRP A 115 -10.15 6.93 -12.00
C TRP A 115 -10.99 5.71 -11.61
N MET A 116 -12.18 5.55 -12.18
CA MET A 116 -13.02 4.38 -11.91
C MET A 116 -12.46 3.08 -12.50
N ILE A 117 -11.87 3.12 -13.70
CA ILE A 117 -11.17 1.97 -14.26
C ILE A 117 -10.05 1.54 -13.31
N ARG A 118 -9.21 2.47 -12.87
CA ARG A 118 -8.14 2.22 -11.91
C ARG A 118 -8.67 1.68 -10.58
N ALA A 119 -9.69 2.33 -10.00
CA ALA A 119 -10.30 1.90 -8.74
C ALA A 119 -10.90 0.49 -8.84
N ALA A 120 -11.61 0.18 -9.93
CA ALA A 120 -12.19 -1.13 -10.16
C ALA A 120 -11.13 -2.23 -10.27
N LEU A 121 -10.01 -1.97 -10.97
CA LEU A 121 -8.89 -2.91 -11.05
C LEU A 121 -8.24 -3.12 -9.67
N LEU A 122 -7.98 -2.06 -8.91
CA LEU A 122 -7.40 -2.17 -7.57
C LEU A 122 -8.34 -2.89 -6.60
N LEU A 123 -9.65 -2.65 -6.64
CA LEU A 123 -10.64 -3.40 -5.88
C LEU A 123 -10.67 -4.88 -6.29
N GLY A 124 -10.54 -5.16 -7.59
CA GLY A 124 -10.34 -6.51 -8.10
C GLY A 124 -9.08 -7.18 -7.53
N ILE A 125 -7.98 -6.43 -7.41
CA ILE A 125 -6.73 -6.92 -6.78
C ILE A 125 -6.92 -7.22 -5.30
N VAL A 126 -7.69 -6.44 -4.55
CA VAL A 126 -8.02 -6.78 -3.14
C VAL A 126 -8.67 -8.16 -3.06
N LEU A 127 -9.65 -8.45 -3.94
CA LEU A 127 -10.31 -9.76 -4.02
C LEU A 127 -9.34 -10.87 -4.46
N PHE A 128 -8.56 -10.60 -5.49
CA PHE A 128 -7.56 -11.53 -6.02
C PHE A 128 -6.52 -11.93 -4.97
N VAL A 129 -5.98 -10.95 -4.24
CA VAL A 129 -4.97 -11.19 -3.19
C VAL A 129 -5.58 -11.90 -1.98
N ALA A 130 -6.83 -11.62 -1.62
CA ALA A 130 -7.54 -12.37 -0.58
C ALA A 130 -7.61 -13.86 -0.93
N ASP A 131 -7.93 -14.21 -2.20
CA ASP A 131 -7.91 -15.60 -2.71
C ASP A 131 -6.50 -16.19 -2.80
N LEU A 132 -5.54 -15.44 -3.36
CA LEU A 132 -4.12 -15.84 -3.47
C LEU A 132 -3.53 -16.19 -2.10
N SER A 133 -3.87 -15.41 -1.05
CA SER A 133 -3.35 -15.54 0.31
C SER A 133 -3.70 -16.87 0.97
N GLN A 134 -4.67 -17.60 0.42
CA GLN A 134 -5.04 -18.94 0.91
C GLN A 134 -3.94 -19.98 0.62
N SER A 135 -3.07 -19.72 -0.37
CA SER A 135 -1.93 -20.57 -0.69
C SER A 135 -0.66 -20.11 0.03
N LYS A 136 -0.15 -20.93 0.97
CA LYS A 136 1.12 -20.65 1.69
C LYS A 136 2.29 -20.38 0.73
N ARG A 137 2.37 -21.13 -0.38
CA ARG A 137 3.43 -21.01 -1.38
C ARG A 137 3.39 -19.65 -2.09
N TRP A 138 2.21 -19.23 -2.55
CA TRP A 138 2.05 -17.98 -3.27
C TRP A 138 2.15 -16.76 -2.36
N LEU A 139 1.65 -16.88 -1.13
CA LEU A 139 1.82 -15.85 -0.11
C LEU A 139 3.30 -15.59 0.21
N LEU A 140 4.11 -16.66 0.32
CA LEU A 140 5.55 -16.51 0.55
C LEU A 140 6.27 -15.88 -0.63
N ARG A 141 5.92 -16.26 -1.86
CA ARG A 141 6.45 -15.64 -3.07
C ARG A 141 6.10 -14.16 -3.16
N LEU A 142 4.84 -13.82 -2.87
CA LEU A 142 4.39 -12.42 -2.78
C LEU A 142 5.24 -11.62 -1.79
N TRP A 143 5.49 -12.19 -0.61
CA TRP A 143 6.32 -11.53 0.39
C TRP A 143 7.77 -11.30 -0.09
N TYR A 144 8.36 -12.28 -0.77
CA TYR A 144 9.67 -12.14 -1.39
C TYR A 144 9.69 -11.05 -2.48
N VAL A 145 8.68 -11.02 -3.34
CA VAL A 145 8.55 -10.00 -4.39
C VAL A 145 8.49 -8.60 -3.78
N ILE A 146 7.65 -8.39 -2.77
CA ILE A 146 7.55 -7.09 -2.08
C ILE A 146 8.91 -6.67 -1.51
N GLY A 147 9.62 -7.57 -0.83
CA GLY A 147 10.94 -7.28 -0.27
C GLY A 147 11.97 -6.94 -1.33
N LEU A 148 12.04 -7.72 -2.43
CA LEU A 148 13.00 -7.50 -3.52
C LEU A 148 12.73 -6.19 -4.26
N VAL A 149 11.46 -5.90 -4.57
CA VAL A 149 11.09 -4.65 -5.24
C VAL A 149 11.43 -3.45 -4.34
N GLY A 150 11.08 -3.51 -3.05
CA GLY A 150 11.44 -2.45 -2.13
C GLY A 150 12.95 -2.24 -1.99
N GLY A 151 13.71 -3.33 -1.89
CA GLY A 151 15.17 -3.29 -1.86
C GLY A 151 15.79 -2.69 -3.13
N SER A 152 15.23 -3.02 -4.31
CA SER A 152 15.70 -2.48 -5.59
C SER A 152 15.43 -0.97 -5.75
N ILE A 153 14.24 -0.50 -5.36
CA ILE A 153 13.90 0.93 -5.35
C ILE A 153 14.77 1.69 -4.32
N ALA A 154 14.96 1.10 -3.14
CA ALA A 154 15.83 1.68 -2.11
C ALA A 154 17.27 1.81 -2.59
N LEU A 155 17.81 0.76 -3.23
CA LEU A 155 19.15 0.78 -3.80
C LEU A 155 19.28 1.84 -4.88
N LEU A 156 18.32 1.95 -5.80
CA LEU A 156 18.29 3.00 -6.82
C LEU A 156 18.36 4.40 -6.19
N GLY A 157 17.54 4.68 -5.17
CA GLY A 157 17.54 5.97 -4.49
C GLY A 157 18.87 6.29 -3.80
N LEU A 158 19.50 5.31 -3.15
CA LEU A 158 20.81 5.45 -2.52
C LEU A 158 21.93 5.69 -3.56
N LEU A 159 21.91 4.97 -4.68
CA LEU A 159 22.89 5.18 -5.77
C LEU A 159 22.76 6.58 -6.40
N GLN A 160 21.54 7.04 -6.62
CA GLN A 160 21.29 8.41 -7.10
C GLN A 160 21.80 9.47 -6.12
N LYS A 161 21.60 9.26 -4.83
CA LYS A 161 22.14 10.14 -3.78
C LYS A 161 23.67 10.10 -3.73
N ALA A 162 24.26 8.93 -3.79
CA ALA A 162 25.72 8.75 -3.77
C ALA A 162 26.42 9.41 -4.98
N THR A 163 25.78 9.39 -6.15
CA THR A 163 26.31 10.03 -7.36
C THR A 163 26.00 11.53 -7.46
N GLY A 164 25.20 12.07 -6.51
CA GLY A 164 24.80 13.49 -6.51
C GLY A 164 23.95 13.89 -7.72
N THR A 165 23.37 12.93 -8.45
CA THR A 165 22.58 13.24 -9.65
C THR A 165 21.33 14.06 -9.29
N LEU A 166 20.99 15.01 -10.16
CA LEU A 166 19.72 15.74 -10.11
C LEU A 166 18.67 15.16 -11.09
N MET A 167 18.97 13.99 -11.66
CA MET A 167 18.16 13.37 -12.72
C MET A 167 17.65 12.00 -12.27
N ILE A 168 16.36 11.73 -12.46
CA ILE A 168 15.78 10.40 -12.26
C ILE A 168 16.40 9.44 -13.29
N PHE A 169 16.89 8.29 -12.84
CA PHE A 169 17.58 7.31 -13.68
C PHE A 169 18.81 7.86 -14.42
N TRP A 170 19.40 8.99 -13.98
CA TRP A 170 20.47 9.70 -14.70
C TRP A 170 20.08 10.15 -16.12
N LEU A 171 18.78 10.17 -16.42
CA LEU A 171 18.22 10.64 -17.70
C LEU A 171 17.88 12.12 -17.62
N PRO A 172 18.05 12.88 -18.71
CA PRO A 172 17.61 14.27 -18.73
C PRO A 172 16.11 14.37 -18.40
N PRO A 173 15.69 15.42 -17.67
CA PRO A 173 14.28 15.60 -17.34
C PRO A 173 13.46 15.69 -18.65
N PRO A 174 12.22 15.19 -18.65
CA PRO A 174 11.33 15.41 -19.78
C PRO A 174 11.17 16.91 -20.03
N PRO A 175 10.85 17.34 -21.25
CA PRO A 175 10.84 18.76 -21.66
C PRO A 175 9.82 19.66 -20.93
N TYR A 176 9.13 19.13 -19.94
CA TYR A 176 8.23 19.89 -19.08
C TYR A 176 8.98 20.46 -17.86
N PRO A 177 8.64 21.69 -17.40
CA PRO A 177 9.33 22.34 -16.28
C PRO A 177 9.00 21.69 -14.94
N VAL A 178 9.28 20.40 -14.78
CA VAL A 178 9.24 19.75 -13.49
C VAL A 178 10.57 20.09 -12.80
N ARG A 179 10.51 20.99 -11.82
CA ARG A 179 11.64 21.18 -10.89
C ARG A 179 11.86 19.87 -10.11
N VAL A 180 12.71 19.00 -10.65
CA VAL A 180 13.00 17.67 -10.09
C VAL A 180 13.98 17.77 -8.91
N THR A 181 13.89 18.83 -8.11
CA THR A 181 14.76 19.04 -6.94
C THR A 181 14.38 18.17 -5.73
N THR A 182 13.26 17.48 -5.80
CA THR A 182 12.70 16.73 -4.65
C THR A 182 12.43 15.26 -4.94
N PHE A 183 13.02 14.69 -5.98
CA PHE A 183 12.84 13.28 -6.31
C PHE A 183 13.63 12.34 -5.36
N PHE A 184 13.19 11.09 -5.27
CA PHE A 184 13.94 10.00 -4.67
C PHE A 184 13.64 8.70 -5.42
N ALA A 185 14.68 7.97 -5.80
CA ALA A 185 14.58 6.78 -6.65
C ALA A 185 13.81 7.10 -7.94
N SER A 186 12.78 6.34 -8.25
CA SER A 186 11.91 6.50 -9.41
C SER A 186 10.78 7.52 -9.21
N TYR A 187 10.61 8.07 -8.00
CA TYR A 187 9.50 8.96 -7.67
C TYR A 187 9.87 10.43 -7.84
N TYR A 188 9.09 11.19 -8.60
CA TYR A 188 9.26 12.65 -8.76
C TYR A 188 9.13 13.41 -7.43
N TYR A 189 8.37 12.87 -6.49
CA TYR A 189 8.16 13.48 -5.17
C TYR A 189 8.66 12.56 -4.07
N HIS A 190 9.60 13.06 -3.26
CA HIS A 190 10.22 12.31 -2.18
C HIS A 190 9.22 11.81 -1.10
N GLY A 191 8.09 12.53 -0.90
CA GLY A 191 7.02 12.09 0.00
C GLY A 191 6.43 10.76 -0.42
N ASN A 192 6.14 10.60 -1.73
CA ASN A 192 5.61 9.36 -2.28
C ASN A 192 6.64 8.21 -2.18
N ALA A 193 7.91 8.48 -2.47
CA ALA A 193 8.98 7.50 -2.27
C ALA A 193 9.06 7.04 -0.81
N GLY A 194 8.98 7.99 0.13
CA GLY A 194 8.97 7.69 1.55
C GLY A 194 7.76 6.88 1.99
N ALA A 195 6.58 7.19 1.47
CA ALA A 195 5.36 6.41 1.73
C ALA A 195 5.49 4.97 1.20
N PHE A 196 6.01 4.80 -0.01
CA PHE A 196 6.29 3.47 -0.58
C PHE A 196 7.30 2.69 0.26
N LEU A 197 8.43 3.31 0.63
CA LEU A 197 9.43 2.66 1.47
C LEU A 197 8.85 2.24 2.83
N ASN A 198 7.97 3.06 3.44
CA ASN A 198 7.29 2.74 4.70
C ASN A 198 6.28 1.60 4.57
N LEU A 199 5.77 1.31 3.40
CA LEU A 199 5.00 0.09 3.15
C LEU A 199 5.90 -1.16 3.08
N VAL A 200 7.14 -1.03 2.63
CA VAL A 200 7.98 -2.18 2.29
C VAL A 200 8.94 -2.58 3.40
N TRP A 201 9.63 -1.61 4.06
CA TRP A 201 10.66 -1.94 5.03
C TRP A 201 10.16 -2.78 6.24
N PRO A 202 8.91 -2.64 6.76
CA PRO A 202 8.42 -3.53 7.80
C PRO A 202 8.36 -4.99 7.33
N LEU A 203 7.93 -5.21 6.08
CA LEU A 203 7.87 -6.57 5.52
C LEU A 203 9.26 -7.14 5.27
N SER A 204 10.23 -6.31 4.90
CA SER A 204 11.64 -6.71 4.79
C SER A 204 12.21 -7.13 6.14
N ALA A 205 11.92 -6.40 7.23
CA ALA A 205 12.24 -6.82 8.60
C ALA A 205 11.64 -8.19 8.94
N GLY A 206 10.40 -8.43 8.52
CA GLY A 206 9.74 -9.72 8.70
C GLY A 206 10.43 -10.86 7.94
N LEU A 207 10.99 -10.61 6.76
CA LEU A 207 11.78 -11.60 6.02
C LEU A 207 13.08 -11.94 6.75
N VAL A 208 13.72 -10.96 7.40
CA VAL A 208 14.87 -11.19 8.29
C VAL A 208 14.46 -12.08 9.46
N ILE A 209 13.41 -11.70 10.20
CA ILE A 209 12.91 -12.49 11.34
C ILE A 209 12.63 -13.94 10.91
N ARG A 210 11.98 -14.12 9.76
CA ARG A 210 11.67 -15.43 9.21
C ARG A 210 12.94 -16.21 8.85
N ALA A 211 13.92 -15.58 8.19
CA ALA A 211 15.15 -16.22 7.77
C ALA A 211 16.01 -16.71 8.95
N PHE A 212 15.97 -15.98 10.07
CA PHE A 212 16.67 -16.41 11.30
C PHE A 212 15.85 -17.38 12.16
N ALA A 213 14.52 -17.36 12.04
CA ALA A 213 13.66 -18.29 12.78
C ALA A 213 13.56 -19.68 12.14
N SER A 214 13.70 -19.77 10.82
CA SER A 214 13.75 -21.03 10.09
C SER A 214 15.21 -21.46 9.89
N ALA A 215 15.45 -22.77 9.72
CA ALA A 215 16.78 -23.29 9.34
C ALA A 215 17.16 -22.91 7.91
N SER A 216 17.04 -21.61 7.57
CA SER A 216 17.35 -21.08 6.24
C SER A 216 18.85 -21.09 5.97
N HIS A 217 19.21 -21.29 4.71
CA HIS A 217 20.58 -21.23 4.26
C HIS A 217 21.23 -19.87 4.60
N PRO A 218 22.52 -19.81 4.98
CA PRO A 218 23.21 -18.55 5.35
C PRO A 218 23.07 -17.43 4.32
N TRP A 219 23.13 -17.71 3.02
CA TRP A 219 22.97 -16.72 1.98
C TRP A 219 21.58 -16.04 2.01
N MET A 220 20.50 -16.78 2.35
CA MET A 220 19.15 -16.18 2.50
C MET A 220 19.09 -15.20 3.67
N ARG A 221 19.76 -15.53 4.78
CA ARG A 221 19.87 -14.62 5.93
C ARG A 221 20.62 -13.34 5.52
N ALA A 222 21.75 -13.48 4.83
CA ALA A 222 22.51 -12.35 4.32
C ALA A 222 21.68 -11.49 3.36
N THR A 223 21.01 -12.09 2.37
CA THR A 223 20.18 -11.36 1.39
C THR A 223 19.08 -10.54 2.07
N TRP A 224 18.28 -11.15 2.94
CA TRP A 224 17.17 -10.42 3.57
C TRP A 224 17.64 -9.37 4.57
N THR A 225 18.75 -9.61 5.25
CA THR A 225 19.38 -8.58 6.09
C THR A 225 19.88 -7.41 5.25
N SER A 226 20.53 -7.65 4.13
CA SER A 226 20.98 -6.59 3.21
C SER A 226 19.78 -5.80 2.64
N VAL A 227 18.72 -6.47 2.18
CA VAL A 227 17.51 -5.82 1.69
C VAL A 227 16.88 -4.92 2.77
N PHE A 228 16.78 -5.42 4.00
CA PHE A 228 16.24 -4.64 5.12
C PHE A 228 17.10 -3.41 5.42
N LEU A 229 18.42 -3.57 5.51
CA LEU A 229 19.33 -2.49 5.81
C LEU A 229 19.37 -1.42 4.71
N ILE A 230 19.35 -1.83 3.45
CA ILE A 230 19.24 -0.94 2.29
C ILE A 230 17.91 -0.15 2.33
N THR A 231 16.78 -0.79 2.66
CA THR A 231 15.50 -0.10 2.74
C THR A 231 15.44 0.91 3.89
N ILE A 232 16.00 0.59 5.05
CA ILE A 232 16.11 1.53 6.18
C ILE A 232 17.05 2.69 5.84
N ALA A 233 18.20 2.42 5.26
CA ALA A 233 19.14 3.47 4.82
C ALA A 233 18.48 4.42 3.82
N ALA A 234 17.67 3.89 2.89
CA ALA A 234 16.92 4.69 1.92
C ALA A 234 15.85 5.57 2.58
N VAL A 235 15.13 5.07 3.60
CA VAL A 235 14.18 5.89 4.37
C VAL A 235 14.89 7.06 5.07
N LEU A 236 16.07 6.82 5.64
CA LEU A 236 16.85 7.86 6.32
C LEU A 236 17.44 8.87 5.32
N ALA A 237 17.92 8.39 4.16
CA ALA A 237 18.46 9.25 3.09
C ALA A 237 17.38 10.04 2.33
N ASN A 238 16.11 9.61 2.44
CA ASN A 238 14.97 10.33 1.88
C ASN A 238 14.75 11.64 2.65
N THR A 239 14.56 12.73 1.91
CA THR A 239 14.38 14.07 2.48
C THR A 239 12.96 14.35 3.00
N SER A 240 12.03 13.39 2.93
CA SER A 240 10.68 13.52 3.46
C SER A 240 10.65 13.31 4.98
N ARG A 241 10.44 14.39 5.72
CA ARG A 241 10.36 14.38 7.19
C ARG A 241 9.18 13.55 7.70
N MET A 242 8.02 13.69 7.06
CA MET A 242 6.85 12.89 7.43
C MET A 242 7.12 11.39 7.25
N ALA A 243 7.79 10.99 6.15
CA ALA A 243 8.19 9.60 5.96
C ALA A 243 9.14 9.11 7.06
N GLN A 244 10.09 9.95 7.52
CA GLN A 244 11.00 9.61 8.62
C GLN A 244 10.27 9.49 9.97
N LEU A 245 9.32 10.40 10.27
CA LEU A 245 8.49 10.30 11.48
C LEU A 245 7.63 9.03 11.47
N ILE A 246 7.02 8.72 10.35
CA ILE A 246 6.24 7.49 10.20
C ILE A 246 7.14 6.27 10.36
N ALA A 247 8.33 6.27 9.76
CA ALA A 247 9.30 5.18 9.96
C ALA A 247 9.64 4.96 11.44
N LEU A 248 9.81 6.03 12.20
CA LEU A 248 10.02 5.96 13.66
C LEU A 248 8.79 5.35 14.37
N LEU A 249 7.58 5.79 14.04
CA LEU A 249 6.35 5.22 14.60
C LEU A 249 6.21 3.72 14.28
N LEU A 250 6.50 3.34 13.03
CA LEU A 250 6.50 1.94 12.62
C LEU A 250 7.55 1.12 13.35
N LEU A 251 8.75 1.68 13.55
CA LEU A 251 9.81 1.04 14.33
C LEU A 251 9.38 0.79 15.77
N ILE A 252 8.79 1.79 16.43
CA ILE A 252 8.24 1.66 17.79
C ILE A 252 7.18 0.55 17.80
N ALA A 253 6.24 0.54 16.85
CA ALA A 253 5.19 -0.48 16.77
C ALA A 253 5.78 -1.89 16.58
N ILE A 254 6.82 -2.05 15.76
CA ILE A 254 7.54 -3.31 15.56
C ILE A 254 8.28 -3.74 16.83
N CYS A 255 8.95 -2.80 17.50
CA CYS A 255 9.61 -3.08 18.78
C CYS A 255 8.63 -3.52 19.87
N VAL A 256 7.46 -2.89 19.97
CA VAL A 256 6.40 -3.29 20.89
C VAL A 256 5.88 -4.70 20.54
N GLN A 257 5.63 -4.97 19.27
CA GLN A 257 5.08 -6.23 18.79
C GLN A 257 6.05 -7.41 18.95
N PHE A 258 7.33 -7.21 18.64
CA PHE A 258 8.34 -8.28 18.57
C PHE A 258 9.42 -8.18 19.66
N GLY A 259 9.48 -7.10 20.43
CA GLY A 259 10.46 -6.87 21.50
C GLY A 259 10.54 -8.01 22.50
N PRO A 260 9.42 -8.53 23.06
CA PRO A 260 9.45 -9.66 23.99
C PRO A 260 10.08 -10.93 23.41
N LEU A 261 9.88 -11.17 22.09
CA LEU A 261 10.50 -12.31 21.39
C LEU A 261 12.00 -12.12 21.17
N LEU A 262 12.40 -10.88 20.85
CA LEU A 262 13.80 -10.49 20.67
C LEU A 262 14.55 -10.56 22.01
N LEU A 263 14.01 -10.03 23.09
CA LEU A 263 14.62 -10.06 24.42
C LEU A 263 14.84 -11.50 24.91
N ARG A 264 13.86 -12.39 24.75
CA ARG A 264 14.02 -13.82 25.12
C ARG A 264 15.13 -14.51 24.33
N LYS A 265 15.37 -14.13 23.07
CA LYS A 265 16.46 -14.67 22.25
C LYS A 265 17.81 -14.08 22.60
N LEU A 266 17.88 -12.82 23.02
CA LEU A 266 19.09 -12.14 23.47
C LEU A 266 19.64 -12.75 24.76
N THR A 267 18.75 -13.04 25.71
CA THR A 267 19.12 -13.68 26.98
C THR A 267 19.55 -15.14 26.84
N SER A 268 19.31 -15.77 25.68
CA SER A 268 19.67 -17.17 25.41
C SER A 268 21.04 -17.37 24.70
N GLY A 269 21.95 -16.39 24.75
CA GLY A 269 23.36 -16.56 24.31
C GLY A 269 23.64 -16.49 22.80
N LYS A 270 22.64 -16.14 21.99
CA LYS A 270 22.83 -15.92 20.53
C LYS A 270 23.18 -14.46 20.20
N SER A 271 23.90 -13.78 21.08
CA SER A 271 24.24 -12.37 21.02
C SER A 271 25.14 -11.95 19.84
N VAL A 272 25.97 -12.85 19.31
CA VAL A 272 26.94 -12.53 18.23
C VAL A 272 26.24 -12.14 16.91
N ALA A 273 25.16 -12.83 16.54
CA ALA A 273 24.42 -12.54 15.31
C ALA A 273 23.66 -11.19 15.39
N LEU A 274 23.19 -10.82 16.59
CA LEU A 274 22.51 -9.54 16.80
C LEU A 274 23.51 -8.39 16.93
N ALA A 275 24.65 -8.60 17.60
CA ALA A 275 25.76 -7.63 17.61
C ALA A 275 26.29 -7.37 16.20
N GLY A 276 26.40 -8.41 15.36
CA GLY A 276 26.74 -8.28 13.95
C GLY A 276 25.69 -7.48 13.14
N ALA A 277 24.40 -7.75 13.35
CA ALA A 277 23.32 -7.00 12.70
C ALA A 277 23.26 -5.53 13.16
N LEU A 278 23.50 -5.26 14.44
CA LEU A 278 23.63 -3.90 14.99
C LEU A 278 24.88 -3.18 14.45
N ALA A 279 26.03 -3.85 14.36
CA ALA A 279 27.26 -3.29 13.80
C ALA A 279 27.10 -2.96 12.30
N ILE A 280 26.45 -3.83 11.53
CA ILE A 280 26.12 -3.57 10.12
C ILE A 280 25.08 -2.43 10.03
N GLY A 281 24.10 -2.37 10.91
CA GLY A 281 23.13 -1.26 10.99
C GLY A 281 23.81 0.08 11.28
N LEU A 282 24.72 0.12 12.22
CA LEU A 282 25.53 1.30 12.55
C LEU A 282 26.48 1.69 11.40
N ALA A 283 27.10 0.71 10.72
CA ALA A 283 27.93 0.96 9.55
C ALA A 283 27.13 1.54 8.37
N LEU A 284 25.89 1.11 8.17
CA LEU A 284 24.99 1.66 7.15
C LEU A 284 24.42 3.03 7.55
N ILE A 285 24.20 3.28 8.83
CA ILE A 285 23.87 4.61 9.34
C ILE A 285 25.07 5.55 9.11
N ALA A 286 26.30 5.10 9.39
CA ALA A 286 27.52 5.85 9.11
C ALA A 286 27.72 6.07 7.60
N PHE A 287 27.44 5.08 6.76
CA PHE A 287 27.43 5.21 5.31
C PHE A 287 26.32 6.16 4.83
N ALA A 288 25.13 6.09 5.40
CA ALA A 288 24.04 7.03 5.11
C ALA A 288 24.42 8.46 5.55
N GLN A 289 25.23 8.63 6.61
CA GLN A 289 25.79 9.92 7.00
C GLN A 289 26.84 10.43 5.98
N ALA A 290 27.64 9.55 5.41
CA ALA A 290 28.58 9.91 4.35
C ALA A 290 27.87 10.35 3.05
N VAL A 291 26.62 9.96 2.84
CA VAL A 291 25.77 10.34 1.69
C VAL A 291 24.93 11.59 2.01
N HIS A 292 25.58 12.70 2.42
CA HIS A 292 24.98 14.04 2.54
C HIS A 292 23.67 14.12 3.37
N LEU A 293 23.64 13.58 4.59
CA LEU A 293 22.55 13.77 5.55
C LEU A 293 22.36 15.23 6.03
N GLU A 294 23.24 16.14 5.63
CA GLU A 294 23.08 17.56 5.94
C GLU A 294 21.77 18.15 5.39
N GLN A 295 21.29 17.67 4.23
CA GLN A 295 20.05 18.18 3.63
C GLN A 295 18.79 17.81 4.44
N PRO A 296 18.58 16.56 4.89
CA PRO A 296 17.51 16.23 5.83
C PRO A 296 17.58 17.03 7.13
N LEU A 297 18.77 17.16 7.74
CA LEU A 297 18.96 17.91 9.00
C LEU A 297 18.65 19.41 8.84
N LYS A 298 19.14 20.07 7.79
CA LYS A 298 18.82 21.46 7.47
C LYS A 298 17.32 21.68 7.28
N ARG A 299 16.61 20.72 6.67
CA ARG A 299 15.16 20.78 6.51
C ARG A 299 14.43 20.71 7.85
N TRP A 300 14.86 19.90 8.80
CA TRP A 300 14.29 19.87 10.15
C TRP A 300 14.43 21.19 10.88
N GLN A 301 15.58 21.87 10.76
CA GLN A 301 15.86 23.14 11.41
C GLN A 301 15.00 24.31 10.84
N THR A 302 14.76 24.33 9.53
CA THR A 302 14.02 25.42 8.87
C THR A 302 12.50 25.33 8.98
N GLU A 303 11.93 24.17 9.29
CA GLU A 303 10.48 23.99 9.26
C GLU A 303 9.75 24.25 10.57
N ALA A 304 10.41 24.11 11.70
CA ALA A 304 9.79 24.52 12.97
C ALA A 304 9.27 25.98 12.89
N GLN A 305 9.91 26.81 12.05
CA GLN A 305 9.51 28.19 11.78
C GLN A 305 8.42 28.37 10.71
N ARG A 306 8.13 27.33 9.90
CA ARG A 306 7.21 27.44 8.74
C ARG A 306 5.89 26.67 8.88
N ILE A 307 5.70 25.88 9.93
CA ILE A 307 4.49 25.05 10.11
C ILE A 307 3.21 25.89 10.08
N SER A 308 3.22 27.07 10.69
CA SER A 308 2.06 27.97 10.76
C SER A 308 1.72 28.65 9.42
N THR A 309 2.68 28.73 8.50
CA THR A 309 2.56 29.40 7.20
C THR A 309 2.49 28.42 6.01
N ASP A 310 2.36 27.11 6.27
CA ASP A 310 2.26 26.10 5.22
C ASP A 310 0.96 26.32 4.42
N ALA A 311 1.12 26.45 3.10
CA ALA A 311 0.02 26.64 2.15
C ALA A 311 -1.06 25.53 2.23
N ARG A 312 -0.71 24.35 2.75
CA ARG A 312 -1.63 23.23 2.98
C ARG A 312 -2.78 23.59 3.91
N TRP A 313 -2.53 24.41 4.95
CA TRP A 313 -3.59 24.86 5.86
C TRP A 313 -4.66 25.71 5.16
N HIS A 314 -4.25 26.53 4.18
CA HIS A 314 -5.20 27.28 3.36
C HIS A 314 -5.99 26.34 2.47
N ALA A 315 -5.33 25.38 1.82
CA ALA A 315 -5.99 24.39 0.97
C ALA A 315 -7.00 23.52 1.76
N PHE A 316 -6.64 23.09 2.98
CA PHE A 316 -7.55 22.32 3.84
C PHE A 316 -8.79 23.13 4.25
N ARG A 317 -8.64 24.43 4.58
CA ARG A 317 -9.78 25.31 4.89
C ARG A 317 -10.71 25.48 3.70
N VAL A 318 -10.16 25.73 2.52
CA VAL A 318 -10.94 25.83 1.26
C VAL A 318 -11.67 24.53 0.99
N ALA A 319 -10.97 23.39 1.09
CA ALA A 319 -11.55 22.06 0.87
C ALA A 319 -12.66 21.73 1.89
N MET A 320 -12.47 22.04 3.18
CA MET A 320 -13.51 21.86 4.20
C MET A 320 -14.76 22.70 3.89
N GLY A 321 -14.59 23.93 3.38
CA GLY A 321 -15.70 24.76 2.91
C GLY A 321 -16.45 24.17 1.72
N ALA A 322 -15.79 23.34 0.89
CA ALA A 322 -16.40 22.67 -0.26
C ALA A 322 -17.14 21.37 0.09
N VAL A 323 -16.84 20.71 1.24
CA VAL A 323 -17.44 19.43 1.64
C VAL A 323 -18.98 19.46 1.68
N PRO A 324 -19.66 20.49 2.22
CA PRO A 324 -21.15 20.55 2.21
C PRO A 324 -21.73 20.48 0.79
N HIS A 325 -21.03 21.02 -0.22
CA HIS A 325 -21.44 21.01 -1.61
C HIS A 325 -21.22 19.65 -2.29
N ALA A 326 -20.28 18.85 -1.81
CA ALA A 326 -20.05 17.47 -2.27
C ALA A 326 -21.23 16.53 -1.89
N ARG A 327 -22.03 16.88 -0.89
CA ARG A 327 -23.21 16.13 -0.46
C ARG A 327 -22.90 14.65 -0.17
N LEU A 328 -23.85 13.75 -0.50
CA LEU A 328 -23.74 12.32 -0.19
C LEU A 328 -22.81 11.56 -1.14
N CYS A 329 -22.73 11.93 -2.41
CA CYS A 329 -22.03 11.18 -3.46
C CYS A 329 -20.72 11.81 -3.95
N GLY A 330 -20.42 13.05 -3.54
CA GLY A 330 -19.22 13.77 -3.98
C GLY A 330 -19.34 14.42 -5.36
N PHE A 331 -18.24 14.99 -5.82
CA PHE A 331 -18.15 15.62 -7.14
C PHE A 331 -17.77 14.61 -8.25
N GLY A 332 -17.38 13.40 -7.88
CA GLY A 332 -16.94 12.34 -8.77
C GLY A 332 -15.49 11.93 -8.52
N PRO A 333 -15.16 10.65 -8.75
CA PRO A 333 -13.81 10.12 -8.55
C PRO A 333 -12.75 10.91 -9.33
N GLY A 334 -11.66 11.34 -8.67
CA GLY A 334 -10.52 12.02 -9.28
C GLY A 334 -10.76 13.48 -9.68
N THR A 335 -11.93 14.06 -9.36
CA THR A 335 -12.31 15.42 -9.83
C THR A 335 -11.74 16.55 -8.98
N PHE A 336 -11.04 16.29 -7.88
CA PHE A 336 -10.48 17.33 -7.01
C PHE A 336 -9.76 18.44 -7.79
N ARG A 337 -8.87 18.07 -8.72
CA ARG A 337 -8.04 19.01 -9.49
C ARG A 337 -8.81 20.01 -10.35
N VAL A 338 -10.05 19.70 -10.75
CA VAL A 338 -10.91 20.58 -11.55
C VAL A 338 -11.97 21.30 -10.72
N VAL A 339 -12.31 20.75 -9.54
CA VAL A 339 -13.28 21.33 -8.60
C VAL A 339 -12.61 22.35 -7.67
N PHE A 340 -11.45 22.02 -7.13
CA PHE A 340 -10.76 22.84 -6.13
C PHE A 340 -10.49 24.27 -6.58
N PRO A 341 -10.05 24.56 -7.83
CA PRO A 341 -9.81 25.93 -8.29
C PRO A 341 -11.03 26.84 -8.14
N THR A 342 -12.24 26.33 -8.41
CA THR A 342 -13.50 27.11 -8.27
C THR A 342 -13.71 27.57 -6.83
N TYR A 343 -13.55 26.68 -5.86
CA TYR A 343 -13.69 27.01 -4.44
C TYR A 343 -12.53 27.86 -3.92
N ASN A 344 -11.32 27.64 -4.46
CA ASN A 344 -10.15 28.42 -4.08
C ASN A 344 -10.29 29.89 -4.47
N ILE A 345 -10.75 30.17 -5.69
CA ILE A 345 -10.97 31.55 -6.17
C ILE A 345 -12.05 32.27 -5.35
N GLN A 346 -13.09 31.57 -4.92
CA GLN A 346 -14.18 32.13 -4.11
C GLN A 346 -13.81 32.32 -2.64
N SER A 347 -12.70 31.74 -2.17
CA SER A 347 -12.27 31.82 -0.79
C SER A 347 -11.56 33.14 -0.46
N ALA A 348 -11.89 33.75 0.68
CA ALA A 348 -11.14 34.89 1.21
C ALA A 348 -9.69 34.55 1.57
N ASN A 349 -9.40 33.27 1.85
CA ASN A 349 -8.08 32.75 2.21
C ASN A 349 -7.60 31.78 1.12
N GLN A 350 -7.27 32.31 -0.05
CA GLN A 350 -6.83 31.48 -1.20
C GLN A 350 -5.55 30.72 -0.88
N ALA A 351 -5.53 29.44 -1.25
CA ALA A 351 -4.31 28.65 -1.24
C ALA A 351 -3.46 28.98 -2.47
N PRO A 352 -2.19 29.37 -2.30
CA PRO A 352 -1.33 29.76 -3.41
C PRO A 352 -0.94 28.55 -4.29
N GLY A 353 -0.78 28.80 -5.58
CA GLY A 353 -0.33 27.80 -6.56
C GLY A 353 -1.42 26.87 -7.09
N THR A 354 -1.00 25.87 -7.87
CA THR A 354 -1.89 24.86 -8.47
C THR A 354 -1.88 23.59 -7.64
N TRP A 355 -3.06 23.08 -7.33
CA TRP A 355 -3.26 21.90 -6.48
C TRP A 355 -3.78 20.74 -7.31
N ARG A 356 -2.91 19.75 -7.57
CA ARG A 356 -3.30 18.50 -8.22
C ARG A 356 -3.95 17.53 -7.22
N PHE A 357 -3.48 17.55 -5.98
CA PHE A 357 -3.96 16.77 -4.84
C PHE A 357 -4.01 17.65 -3.60
N LEU A 358 -4.89 17.32 -2.66
CA LEU A 358 -5.11 18.13 -1.47
C LEU A 358 -4.01 18.04 -0.41
N HIS A 359 -3.20 16.98 -0.40
CA HIS A 359 -2.30 16.60 0.69
C HIS A 359 -3.03 16.20 2.00
N ASP A 360 -4.26 15.75 1.88
CA ASP A 360 -5.07 15.05 2.87
C ASP A 360 -6.01 14.12 2.10
N ASP A 361 -5.69 12.82 2.09
CA ASP A 361 -6.45 11.85 1.30
C ASP A 361 -7.87 11.64 1.81
N TYR A 362 -8.12 11.83 3.13
CA TYR A 362 -9.46 11.66 3.71
C TYR A 362 -10.40 12.77 3.25
N LEU A 363 -9.94 14.01 3.36
CA LEU A 363 -10.72 15.17 2.94
C LEU A 363 -10.92 15.17 1.42
N GLN A 364 -9.89 14.79 0.63
CA GLN A 364 -10.03 14.62 -0.80
C GLN A 364 -11.04 13.52 -1.15
N THR A 365 -11.03 12.40 -0.43
CA THR A 365 -12.00 11.31 -0.63
C THR A 365 -13.43 11.79 -0.33
N LEU A 366 -13.65 12.61 0.70
CA LEU A 366 -14.98 13.19 0.97
C LEU A 366 -15.45 14.12 -0.14
N LEU A 367 -14.56 14.91 -0.73
CA LEU A 367 -14.92 15.78 -1.87
C LEU A 367 -15.28 14.96 -3.11
N GLU A 368 -14.49 13.93 -3.41
CA GLU A 368 -14.66 13.15 -4.64
C GLU A 368 -15.78 12.11 -4.56
N TRP A 369 -15.93 11.43 -3.41
CA TRP A 369 -16.84 10.31 -3.22
C TRP A 369 -18.04 10.62 -2.29
N GLY A 370 -18.06 11.79 -1.67
CA GLY A 370 -19.05 12.19 -0.68
C GLY A 370 -19.03 11.32 0.58
N TRP A 371 -20.03 11.48 1.41
CA TRP A 371 -20.12 10.74 2.68
C TRP A 371 -20.33 9.23 2.47
N ILE A 372 -21.16 8.82 1.51
CA ILE A 372 -21.44 7.40 1.26
C ILE A 372 -20.17 6.69 0.78
N GLY A 373 -19.50 7.24 -0.24
CA GLY A 373 -18.28 6.65 -0.75
C GLY A 373 -17.14 6.71 0.27
N GLY A 374 -17.00 7.82 1.01
CA GLY A 374 -16.02 7.96 2.09
C GLY A 374 -16.18 6.90 3.18
N ILE A 375 -17.42 6.63 3.63
CA ILE A 375 -17.71 5.57 4.61
C ILE A 375 -17.37 4.19 4.04
N LEU A 376 -17.70 3.90 2.78
CA LEU A 376 -17.39 2.61 2.16
C LEU A 376 -15.87 2.40 2.02
N TRP A 377 -15.11 3.44 1.64
CA TRP A 377 -13.65 3.38 1.62
C TRP A 377 -13.06 3.18 3.01
N ALA A 378 -13.60 3.87 4.03
CA ALA A 378 -13.18 3.69 5.41
C ALA A 378 -13.49 2.27 5.92
N LEU A 379 -14.66 1.72 5.61
CA LEU A 379 -15.02 0.34 5.95
C LEU A 379 -14.13 -0.68 5.24
N LEU A 380 -13.78 -0.46 3.98
CA LEU A 380 -12.85 -1.32 3.26
C LEU A 380 -11.45 -1.28 3.89
N PHE A 381 -10.92 -0.09 4.14
CA PHE A 381 -9.57 0.10 4.64
C PHE A 381 -9.44 -0.29 6.12
N PHE A 382 -10.14 0.40 7.01
CA PHE A 382 -10.07 0.16 8.46
C PHE A 382 -10.74 -1.16 8.85
N GLY A 383 -11.79 -1.57 8.15
CA GLY A 383 -12.39 -2.89 8.28
C GLY A 383 -11.39 -4.00 8.00
N GLY A 384 -10.55 -3.86 6.98
CA GLY A 384 -9.46 -4.79 6.69
C GLY A 384 -8.46 -4.92 7.85
N ILE A 385 -8.04 -3.80 8.44
CA ILE A 385 -7.14 -3.78 9.61
C ILE A 385 -7.82 -4.44 10.81
N ILE A 386 -9.08 -4.09 11.13
CA ILE A 386 -9.84 -4.67 12.25
C ILE A 386 -9.99 -6.19 12.07
N VAL A 387 -10.32 -6.63 10.86
CA VAL A 387 -10.43 -8.05 10.52
C VAL A 387 -9.07 -8.74 10.70
N GLY A 388 -7.99 -8.12 10.26
CA GLY A 388 -6.63 -8.60 10.49
C GLY A 388 -6.33 -8.77 11.97
N ILE A 389 -6.61 -7.76 12.80
CA ILE A 389 -6.41 -7.81 14.27
C ILE A 389 -7.25 -8.93 14.90
N ARG A 390 -8.54 -9.04 14.55
CA ARG A 390 -9.42 -10.09 15.07
C ARG A 390 -8.92 -11.49 14.69
N SER A 391 -8.54 -11.66 13.42
CA SER A 391 -7.98 -12.93 12.92
C SER A 391 -6.66 -13.27 13.64
N TYR A 392 -5.80 -12.28 13.89
CA TYR A 392 -4.57 -12.43 14.63
C TYR A 392 -4.83 -12.89 16.07
N LYS A 393 -5.70 -12.18 16.82
CA LYS A 393 -6.01 -12.49 18.23
C LYS A 393 -6.69 -13.85 18.39
N LYS A 394 -7.66 -14.19 17.54
CA LYS A 394 -8.41 -15.45 17.61
C LYS A 394 -7.51 -16.69 17.50
N HIS A 395 -6.39 -16.57 16.83
CA HIS A 395 -5.51 -17.68 16.53
C HIS A 395 -4.13 -17.54 17.20
N ALA A 396 -4.04 -16.82 18.34
CA ALA A 396 -2.82 -16.54 19.11
C ALA A 396 -2.27 -17.78 19.86
N ARG A 397 -1.90 -18.84 19.10
CA ARG A 397 -1.27 -20.05 19.68
C ARG A 397 0.24 -20.13 19.36
N PRO A 398 1.06 -20.78 20.22
CA PRO A 398 2.52 -20.87 20.06
C PRO A 398 3.00 -21.48 18.74
N GLU A 399 2.19 -22.32 18.11
CA GLU A 399 2.51 -23.15 16.93
C GLU A 399 2.22 -22.49 15.59
N TRP A 400 1.99 -21.19 15.56
CA TRP A 400 1.57 -20.48 14.35
C TRP A 400 2.60 -20.49 13.22
N ALA A 401 2.08 -20.68 12.02
CA ALA A 401 2.85 -20.48 10.80
C ALA A 401 3.41 -19.05 10.73
N PRO A 402 4.64 -18.82 10.23
CA PRO A 402 5.28 -17.51 10.13
C PRO A 402 4.42 -16.41 9.49
N ARG A 403 3.47 -16.79 8.61
CA ARG A 403 2.52 -15.88 7.98
C ARG A 403 1.62 -15.11 8.98
N ARG A 404 1.14 -15.78 10.06
CA ARG A 404 0.31 -15.12 11.07
C ARG A 404 1.14 -14.38 12.11
N ARG A 405 2.23 -14.99 12.56
CA ARG A 405 3.07 -14.41 13.61
C ARG A 405 3.89 -13.21 13.17
N VAL A 406 4.34 -13.22 11.92
CA VAL A 406 5.30 -12.22 11.42
C VAL A 406 4.67 -11.38 10.34
N LEU A 407 4.20 -11.97 9.23
CA LEU A 407 3.71 -11.20 8.09
C LEU A 407 2.46 -10.38 8.42
N GLN A 408 1.46 -10.98 9.04
CA GLN A 408 0.18 -10.32 9.31
C GLN A 408 0.31 -9.06 10.19
N PRO A 409 1.01 -9.07 11.35
CA PRO A 409 1.24 -7.86 12.13
C PRO A 409 1.98 -6.77 11.35
N LEU A 410 3.00 -7.13 10.57
CA LEU A 410 3.78 -6.16 9.81
C LEU A 410 2.97 -5.52 8.67
N VAL A 411 2.11 -6.28 8.01
CA VAL A 411 1.16 -5.75 7.03
C VAL A 411 0.21 -4.73 7.69
N MET A 412 -0.33 -5.05 8.86
CA MET A 412 -1.21 -4.11 9.59
C MET A 412 -0.46 -2.86 10.05
N ILE A 413 0.75 -3.01 10.56
CA ILE A 413 1.61 -1.88 10.97
C ILE A 413 1.90 -0.99 9.76
N ALA A 414 2.25 -1.56 8.60
CA ALA A 414 2.50 -0.80 7.38
C ALA A 414 1.23 -0.06 6.88
N LEU A 415 0.05 -0.69 6.95
CA LEU A 415 -1.23 -0.04 6.61
C LEU A 415 -1.56 1.12 7.57
N VAL A 416 -1.31 0.97 8.86
CA VAL A 416 -1.47 2.07 9.83
C VAL A 416 -0.51 3.22 9.49
N GLY A 417 0.73 2.91 9.10
CA GLY A 417 1.70 3.92 8.68
C GLY A 417 1.22 4.74 7.48
N VAL A 418 0.67 4.10 6.44
CA VAL A 418 0.14 4.83 5.28
C VAL A 418 -1.13 5.61 5.65
N ALA A 419 -1.98 5.09 6.55
CA ALA A 419 -3.15 5.82 7.04
C ALA A 419 -2.76 7.11 7.77
N VAL A 420 -1.71 7.07 8.60
CA VAL A 420 -1.17 8.28 9.26
C VAL A 420 -0.55 9.23 8.22
N HIS A 421 0.16 8.72 7.21
CA HIS A 421 0.73 9.55 6.14
C HIS A 421 -0.35 10.28 5.34
N ALA A 422 -1.47 9.62 5.09
CA ALA A 422 -2.61 10.15 4.34
C ALA A 422 -3.32 11.35 5.00
N LEU A 423 -3.04 11.64 6.29
CA LEU A 423 -3.54 12.84 6.99
C LEU A 423 -2.85 14.13 6.55
N VAL A 424 -1.63 14.04 6.02
CA VAL A 424 -0.77 15.21 5.77
C VAL A 424 -0.10 15.20 4.40
N ASP A 425 -0.39 14.19 3.59
CA ASP A 425 0.09 14.03 2.23
C ASP A 425 -0.92 13.19 1.41
N PHE A 426 -0.59 12.84 0.17
CA PHE A 426 -1.48 12.16 -0.78
C PHE A 426 -0.97 10.76 -1.24
N PRO A 427 -0.48 9.89 -0.36
CA PRO A 427 0.04 8.60 -0.77
C PRO A 427 -1.02 7.72 -1.45
N LEU A 428 -2.29 7.85 -1.04
CA LEU A 428 -3.40 7.08 -1.60
C LEU A 428 -3.88 7.57 -2.97
N GLN A 429 -3.26 8.62 -3.55
CA GLN A 429 -3.48 9.07 -4.92
C GLN A 429 -2.47 8.46 -5.91
N ILE A 430 -1.40 7.83 -5.41
CA ILE A 430 -0.29 7.32 -6.21
C ILE A 430 -0.50 5.83 -6.49
N GLU A 431 -0.54 5.47 -7.78
CA GLU A 431 -0.97 4.12 -8.19
C GLU A 431 -0.10 3.00 -7.64
N SER A 432 1.23 3.15 -7.63
CA SER A 432 2.11 2.13 -7.04
C SER A 432 1.82 1.91 -5.57
N ILE A 433 1.56 2.97 -4.81
CA ILE A 433 1.21 2.90 -3.38
C ILE A 433 -0.18 2.27 -3.21
N GLN A 434 -1.17 2.70 -4.02
CA GLN A 434 -2.51 2.10 -4.01
C GLN A 434 -2.47 0.60 -4.29
N LEU A 435 -1.62 0.14 -5.23
CA LEU A 435 -1.46 -1.27 -5.56
C LEU A 435 -0.91 -2.08 -4.37
N TYR A 436 0.07 -1.52 -3.64
CA TYR A 436 0.59 -2.15 -2.43
C TYR A 436 -0.41 -2.13 -1.29
N VAL A 437 -1.15 -1.04 -1.10
CA VAL A 437 -2.24 -0.94 -0.12
C VAL A 437 -3.35 -1.95 -0.45
N ALA A 438 -3.79 -2.04 -1.70
CA ALA A 438 -4.77 -3.04 -2.15
C ALA A 438 -4.28 -4.48 -1.88
N THR A 439 -2.99 -4.74 -2.12
CA THR A 439 -2.34 -6.01 -1.80
C THR A 439 -2.43 -6.31 -0.30
N TYR A 440 -2.09 -5.36 0.55
CA TYR A 440 -2.10 -5.53 2.00
C TYR A 440 -3.52 -5.66 2.58
N LEU A 441 -4.47 -4.90 2.04
CA LEU A 441 -5.89 -5.06 2.39
C LEU A 441 -6.40 -6.45 2.00
N GLY A 442 -6.05 -6.95 0.81
CA GLY A 442 -6.36 -8.31 0.40
C GLY A 442 -5.80 -9.37 1.34
N LEU A 443 -4.58 -9.18 1.86
CA LEU A 443 -3.98 -10.05 2.87
C LEU A 443 -4.74 -9.98 4.20
N CYS A 444 -5.09 -8.78 4.68
CA CYS A 444 -5.84 -8.60 5.91
C CYS A 444 -7.22 -9.26 5.85
N TRP A 445 -8.00 -8.95 4.82
CA TRP A 445 -9.32 -9.55 4.62
C TRP A 445 -9.24 -11.07 4.40
N GLY A 446 -8.29 -11.53 3.59
CA GLY A 446 -8.08 -12.95 3.30
C GLY A 446 -7.67 -13.76 4.54
N SER A 447 -7.07 -13.12 5.55
CA SER A 447 -6.60 -13.77 6.77
C SER A 447 -7.70 -14.45 7.58
N MET A 448 -8.94 -14.00 7.46
CA MET A 448 -10.10 -14.67 8.10
C MET A 448 -10.29 -16.12 7.64
N LEU A 449 -9.95 -16.40 6.40
CA LEU A 449 -10.19 -17.69 5.75
C LEU A 449 -8.96 -18.61 5.78
N TRP A 450 -7.86 -18.17 6.40
CA TRP A 450 -6.66 -19.01 6.50
C TRP A 450 -6.92 -20.21 7.40
N LYS A 451 -6.98 -21.41 6.81
CA LYS A 451 -7.16 -22.67 7.55
C LYS A 451 -5.86 -23.07 8.24
N GLU A 452 -5.98 -23.52 9.49
CA GLU A 452 -4.90 -24.19 10.20
C GLU A 452 -4.88 -25.66 9.77
N HIS A 453 -3.78 -26.09 9.16
CA HIS A 453 -3.51 -27.51 8.96
C HIS A 453 -2.65 -27.95 10.15
N GLY A 454 -3.17 -28.78 11.03
CA GLY A 454 -2.37 -29.37 12.10
C GLY A 454 -3.10 -29.93 13.31
N LEU A 455 -4.36 -29.54 13.56
CA LEU A 455 -5.04 -30.03 14.79
C LEU A 455 -5.96 -31.25 14.58
N ARG A 456 -6.42 -31.51 13.36
CA ARG A 456 -7.29 -32.68 13.10
C ARG A 456 -6.54 -34.00 13.03
N THR A 457 -5.25 -34.00 12.69
CA THR A 457 -4.44 -35.24 12.66
C THR A 457 -4.04 -35.72 14.04
N SER A 458 -3.74 -34.83 14.99
CA SER A 458 -3.41 -35.23 16.38
C SER A 458 -4.65 -35.62 17.17
N GLU A 459 -5.79 -34.97 17.02
CA GLU A 459 -7.04 -35.37 17.65
C GLU A 459 -7.59 -36.71 17.10
N ASN A 460 -7.49 -36.91 15.77
CA ASN A 460 -7.87 -38.19 15.17
C ASN A 460 -6.86 -39.31 15.52
N ALA A 461 -5.57 -38.99 15.64
CA ALA A 461 -4.56 -39.94 16.11
C ALA A 461 -4.76 -40.32 17.61
N LEU A 462 -5.09 -39.32 18.44
CA LEU A 462 -5.40 -39.58 19.86
C LEU A 462 -6.73 -40.34 20.04
N ARG A 463 -7.73 -40.09 19.23
CA ARG A 463 -8.98 -40.85 19.22
C ARG A 463 -8.79 -42.28 18.71
N SER A 464 -7.94 -42.49 17.67
CA SER A 464 -7.66 -43.83 17.18
C SER A 464 -6.83 -44.68 18.16
N THR A 465 -5.92 -44.06 18.92
CA THR A 465 -5.17 -44.77 19.98
C THR A 465 -6.01 -45.06 21.21
N SER A 466 -7.00 -44.25 21.56
CA SER A 466 -7.93 -44.52 22.66
C SER A 466 -8.94 -45.64 22.35
N TRP A 467 -9.27 -45.88 21.08
CA TRP A 467 -10.13 -46.98 20.66
C TRP A 467 -9.39 -48.32 20.67
N HIS A 468 -8.11 -48.38 20.35
CA HIS A 468 -7.32 -49.60 20.39
C HIS A 468 -6.92 -50.04 21.83
N SER A 469 -6.84 -49.10 22.75
CA SER A 469 -6.59 -49.47 24.17
C SER A 469 -7.84 -49.95 24.91
N ALA A 470 -9.04 -49.56 24.46
CA ALA A 470 -10.30 -50.01 25.09
C ALA A 470 -10.74 -51.40 24.61
N THR A 471 -10.29 -51.86 23.45
CA THR A 471 -10.60 -53.21 22.92
C THR A 471 -9.60 -54.28 23.35
N SER A 472 -8.40 -53.89 23.83
CA SER A 472 -7.38 -54.84 24.38
C SER A 472 -7.55 -55.17 25.86
N ALA A 473 -8.46 -54.53 26.59
CA ALA A 473 -8.74 -54.78 28.02
C ALA A 473 -10.00 -55.63 28.24
N ALA A 474 -10.61 -56.16 27.14
CA ALA A 474 -11.84 -56.95 27.19
C ALA A 474 -11.65 -58.39 26.67
N HIS A 475 -10.41 -58.94 26.71
CA HIS A 475 -10.13 -60.35 26.51
C HIS A 475 -9.26 -60.95 27.65
#